data_cbf0115562d572fbcb9fd879791c0206
#
_entry.id   cbf0115562d572fbcb9fd879791c0206
#
_cell.length_a   1.000
_cell.length_b   1.000
_cell.length_c   1.000
_cell.angle_alpha   90.00
_cell.angle_beta   90.00
_cell.angle_gamma   90.00
#
_symmetry.space_group_name_H-M   'P 1'
#
loop_
_entity.id
_entity.type
_entity.pdbx_description
1 polymer ?
#
loop_
_entity_poly.entity_id
_entity_poly.type
_entity_poly.pdbx_seq_one_letter_code
_entity_poly.pdbx_strand_id
1 'polypeptide(L)'
;REYGVEGFVYWHYWFGNGKRLLERPFNEVLASGEPDFPFALAWANESWRGFAHGITNRNMLIEQLYGGVEDYTAHFRAVLPAFRDHRYITVDGKPLFMIYKPLADPEVKVFIATWRELAEKNGLPGIYFVGHENAPVPNVGAIFSTGVDAVNPLRLVGYFNVRHSFFERQRVKFDRWRKIPLNYPYERMAAYFLNGDEDTRENVFPSVIPNWDHTPRSGKEGWIVTDSCLLYTSDA
;
A
#
# COMPACT_ATOMS: atom_id res chain seq x y z
N ARG A 1 -18.29 -9.96 -0.13
CA ARG A 1 -19.12 -9.78 -1.36
C ARG A 1 -20.39 -9.00 -1.08
N GLU A 2 -21.06 -9.27 0.05
CA GLU A 2 -22.27 -8.55 0.47
C GLU A 2 -22.08 -7.02 0.50
N TYR A 3 -20.88 -6.57 0.90
CA TYR A 3 -20.50 -5.16 0.99
C TYR A 3 -19.65 -4.67 -0.21
N GLY A 4 -19.68 -5.36 -1.35
CA GLY A 4 -18.92 -4.99 -2.55
C GLY A 4 -17.41 -5.25 -2.48
N VAL A 5 -16.92 -5.98 -1.47
CA VAL A 5 -15.51 -6.39 -1.39
C VAL A 5 -15.30 -7.66 -2.19
N GLU A 6 -14.43 -7.59 -3.20
CA GLU A 6 -14.15 -8.70 -4.13
C GLU A 6 -12.89 -9.49 -3.77
N GLY A 7 -11.98 -8.91 -3.01
CA GLY A 7 -10.75 -9.57 -2.57
C GLY A 7 -9.96 -8.75 -1.56
N PHE A 8 -8.94 -9.36 -0.98
CA PHE A 8 -8.03 -8.71 -0.05
C PHE A 8 -6.62 -8.65 -0.59
N VAL A 9 -5.88 -7.60 -0.27
CA VAL A 9 -4.46 -7.49 -0.56
C VAL A 9 -3.70 -7.58 0.75
N TYR A 10 -2.91 -8.66 0.91
CA TYR A 10 -2.09 -8.85 2.10
C TYR A 10 -0.76 -8.13 1.96
N TRP A 11 -0.38 -7.35 3.00
CA TRP A 11 0.96 -6.82 3.09
C TRP A 11 1.97 -7.95 3.25
N HIS A 12 2.94 -7.97 2.35
CA HIS A 12 4.05 -8.91 2.33
C HIS A 12 5.35 -8.15 2.59
N TYR A 13 6.16 -8.66 3.51
CA TYR A 13 7.39 -8.01 3.93
C TYR A 13 8.59 -8.87 3.55
N TRP A 14 9.38 -8.37 2.62
CA TRP A 14 10.66 -8.93 2.20
C TRP A 14 11.70 -7.82 2.27
N PHE A 15 12.61 -7.92 3.28
CA PHE A 15 13.60 -6.89 3.56
C PHE A 15 14.95 -7.12 2.87
N GLY A 16 15.01 -8.07 1.95
CA GLY A 16 16.24 -8.51 1.29
C GLY A 16 16.95 -9.65 2.03
N ASN A 17 17.81 -10.37 1.30
CA ASN A 17 18.60 -11.50 1.82
C ASN A 17 17.76 -12.58 2.54
N GLY A 18 16.55 -12.84 2.06
CA GLY A 18 15.64 -13.81 2.64
C GLY A 18 14.95 -13.38 3.93
N LYS A 19 15.16 -12.15 4.40
CA LYS A 19 14.56 -11.68 5.66
C LYS A 19 13.09 -11.32 5.48
N ARG A 20 12.22 -12.07 6.15
CA ARG A 20 10.76 -11.88 6.17
C ARG A 20 10.29 -11.53 7.58
N LEU A 21 9.19 -10.80 7.66
CA LEU A 21 8.48 -10.52 8.90
C LEU A 21 6.97 -10.53 8.67
N LEU A 22 6.21 -10.82 9.74
CA LEU A 22 4.75 -10.84 9.73
C LEU A 22 4.15 -11.76 8.64
N GLU A 23 4.90 -12.76 8.21
CA GLU A 23 4.47 -13.71 7.19
C GLU A 23 3.45 -14.74 7.68
N ARG A 24 3.37 -14.94 9.01
CA ARG A 24 2.55 -16.01 9.61
C ARG A 24 1.06 -15.92 9.22
N PRO A 25 0.36 -14.77 9.33
CA PRO A 25 -1.07 -14.71 9.00
C PRO A 25 -1.35 -15.13 7.55
N PHE A 26 -0.53 -14.66 6.62
CA PHE A 26 -0.68 -15.03 5.22
C PHE A 26 -0.33 -16.49 4.95
N ASN A 27 0.74 -16.99 5.55
CA ASN A 27 1.13 -18.39 5.41
C ASN A 27 0.06 -19.35 5.95
N GLU A 28 -0.64 -18.99 7.03
CA GLU A 28 -1.76 -19.77 7.57
C GLU A 28 -2.96 -19.77 6.61
N VAL A 29 -3.30 -18.62 6.01
CA VAL A 29 -4.35 -18.51 4.98
C VAL A 29 -4.02 -19.38 3.76
N LEU A 30 -2.77 -19.35 3.32
CA LEU A 30 -2.30 -20.14 2.17
C LEU A 30 -2.34 -21.65 2.48
N ALA A 31 -1.86 -22.05 3.65
CA ALA A 31 -1.78 -23.45 4.05
C ALA A 31 -3.13 -24.08 4.38
N SER A 32 -4.05 -23.33 4.99
CA SER A 32 -5.37 -23.83 5.38
C SER A 32 -6.36 -23.89 4.22
N GLY A 33 -6.17 -23.08 3.18
CA GLY A 33 -7.19 -22.85 2.16
C GLY A 33 -8.33 -21.93 2.60
N GLU A 34 -8.29 -21.41 3.83
CA GLU A 34 -9.36 -20.59 4.42
C GLU A 34 -8.86 -19.18 4.80
N PRO A 35 -9.72 -18.16 4.66
CA PRO A 35 -11.03 -18.20 4.03
C PRO A 35 -10.95 -18.44 2.52
N ASP A 36 -11.93 -19.12 1.95
CA ASP A 36 -12.07 -19.23 0.50
C ASP A 36 -12.53 -17.89 -0.11
N PHE A 37 -11.60 -16.96 -0.19
CA PHE A 37 -11.84 -15.60 -0.65
C PHE A 37 -10.64 -15.09 -1.46
N PRO A 38 -10.87 -14.34 -2.57
CA PRO A 38 -9.79 -13.87 -3.43
C PRO A 38 -8.78 -13.00 -2.69
N PHE A 39 -7.49 -13.19 -3.00
CA PHE A 39 -6.42 -12.39 -2.42
C PHE A 39 -5.28 -12.09 -3.40
N ALA A 40 -4.51 -11.08 -3.10
CA ALA A 40 -3.24 -10.75 -3.73
C ALA A 40 -2.21 -10.32 -2.68
N LEU A 41 -0.96 -10.12 -3.10
CA LEU A 41 0.12 -9.64 -2.25
C LEU A 41 0.56 -8.23 -2.63
N ALA A 42 0.92 -7.44 -1.61
CA ALA A 42 1.55 -6.15 -1.76
C ALA A 42 2.89 -6.13 -1.02
N TRP A 43 3.98 -5.97 -1.74
CA TRP A 43 5.30 -5.84 -1.14
C TRP A 43 5.48 -4.46 -0.52
N ALA A 44 5.54 -4.41 0.82
CA ALA A 44 5.82 -3.21 1.59
C ALA A 44 7.33 -2.95 1.62
N ASN A 45 7.88 -2.49 0.50
CA ASN A 45 9.31 -2.31 0.26
C ASN A 45 9.85 -1.02 0.87
N GLU A 46 9.73 -0.88 2.19
CA GLU A 46 10.27 0.26 2.91
C GLU A 46 10.94 -0.13 4.23
N SER A 47 11.96 0.63 4.62
CA SER A 47 12.63 0.47 5.91
C SER A 47 11.71 0.87 7.06
N TRP A 48 11.74 0.14 8.15
CA TRP A 48 11.01 0.49 9.37
C TRP A 48 11.84 1.38 10.28
N ARG A 49 11.23 2.49 10.70
CA ARG A 49 11.81 3.44 11.65
C ARG A 49 10.92 3.55 12.88
N GLY A 50 11.53 3.76 14.04
CA GLY A 50 10.83 3.77 15.33
C GLY A 50 9.63 4.70 15.38
N PHE A 51 9.76 5.94 14.90
CA PHE A 51 8.67 6.91 14.90
C PHE A 51 7.41 6.41 14.13
N ALA A 52 7.61 5.76 12.99
CA ALA A 52 6.50 5.22 12.19
C ALA A 52 5.80 4.03 12.86
N HIS A 53 6.41 3.45 13.89
CA HIS A 53 5.91 2.27 14.61
C HIS A 53 5.63 2.54 16.10
N GLY A 54 5.31 3.79 16.45
CA GLY A 54 4.91 4.16 17.82
C GLY A 54 6.05 4.26 18.83
N ILE A 55 7.30 4.19 18.38
CA ILE A 55 8.48 4.37 19.24
C ILE A 55 8.97 5.81 19.09
N THR A 56 9.24 6.47 20.22
CA THR A 56 9.57 7.90 20.27
C THR A 56 10.88 8.27 19.55
N ASN A 57 11.80 7.31 19.37
CA ASN A 57 13.03 7.54 18.63
C ASN A 57 12.84 7.30 17.12
N ARG A 58 13.75 7.89 16.32
CA ARG A 58 13.76 7.72 14.84
C ARG A 58 14.76 6.67 14.38
N ASN A 59 15.23 5.81 15.26
CA ASN A 59 16.20 4.79 14.92
C ASN A 59 15.66 3.85 13.86
N MET A 60 16.55 3.40 13.00
CA MET A 60 16.28 2.31 12.06
C MET A 60 16.00 1.04 12.85
N LEU A 61 14.83 0.45 12.64
CA LEU A 61 14.48 -0.85 13.23
C LEU A 61 14.87 -1.98 12.29
N ILE A 62 14.52 -1.82 11.01
CA ILE A 62 14.84 -2.77 9.95
C ILE A 62 15.08 -1.98 8.68
N GLU A 63 16.19 -2.25 8.02
CA GLU A 63 16.52 -1.67 6.74
C GLU A 63 15.95 -2.53 5.60
N GLN A 64 15.34 -1.87 4.61
CA GLN A 64 14.98 -2.49 3.34
C GLN A 64 16.22 -2.51 2.46
N LEU A 65 16.64 -3.71 2.07
CA LEU A 65 17.73 -3.94 1.13
C LEU A 65 17.16 -4.42 -0.21
N TYR A 66 17.84 -4.03 -1.28
CA TYR A 66 17.55 -4.47 -2.64
C TYR A 66 18.77 -5.24 -3.13
N GLY A 67 18.68 -6.57 -3.06
CA GLY A 67 19.84 -7.47 -3.23
C GLY A 67 20.08 -7.92 -4.67
N GLY A 68 19.51 -7.24 -5.68
CA GLY A 68 19.68 -7.59 -7.08
C GLY A 68 19.01 -8.91 -7.48
N VAL A 69 19.43 -9.47 -8.62
CA VAL A 69 18.77 -10.61 -9.26
C VAL A 69 18.68 -11.86 -8.38
N GLU A 70 19.71 -12.14 -7.58
CA GLU A 70 19.70 -13.31 -6.70
C GLU A 70 18.62 -13.18 -5.63
N ASP A 71 18.54 -12.04 -4.97
CA ASP A 71 17.54 -11.77 -3.94
C ASP A 71 16.13 -11.70 -4.53
N TYR A 72 15.97 -11.07 -5.69
CA TYR A 72 14.71 -11.04 -6.42
C TYR A 72 14.24 -12.43 -6.80
N THR A 73 15.16 -13.32 -7.17
CA THR A 73 14.86 -14.73 -7.46
C THR A 73 14.42 -15.48 -6.21
N ALA A 74 15.10 -15.28 -5.08
CA ALA A 74 14.72 -15.88 -3.81
C ALA A 74 13.35 -15.38 -3.34
N HIS A 75 13.08 -14.10 -3.48
CA HIS A 75 11.80 -13.48 -3.18
C HIS A 75 10.67 -14.08 -4.04
N PHE A 76 10.86 -14.16 -5.36
CA PHE A 76 9.90 -14.80 -6.26
C PHE A 76 9.56 -16.24 -5.84
N ARG A 77 10.59 -17.05 -5.54
CA ARG A 77 10.40 -18.44 -5.10
C ARG A 77 9.59 -18.54 -3.81
N ALA A 78 9.77 -17.58 -2.89
CA ALA A 78 9.05 -17.55 -1.63
C ALA A 78 7.54 -17.28 -1.81
N VAL A 79 7.15 -16.53 -2.85
CA VAL A 79 5.75 -16.18 -3.12
C VAL A 79 5.10 -17.02 -4.23
N LEU A 80 5.88 -17.78 -4.99
CA LEU A 80 5.38 -18.63 -6.08
C LEU A 80 4.24 -19.60 -5.66
N PRO A 81 4.26 -20.22 -4.46
CA PRO A 81 3.13 -21.03 -4.01
C PRO A 81 1.81 -20.26 -3.96
N ALA A 82 1.87 -18.97 -3.57
CA ALA A 82 0.69 -18.11 -3.55
C ALA A 82 0.15 -17.86 -4.97
N PHE A 83 1.01 -17.59 -5.93
CA PHE A 83 0.61 -17.36 -7.32
C PHE A 83 -0.09 -18.56 -7.99
N ARG A 84 0.11 -19.75 -7.43
CA ARG A 84 -0.52 -21.00 -7.89
C ARG A 84 -1.81 -21.35 -7.14
N ASP A 85 -2.17 -20.58 -6.12
CA ASP A 85 -3.42 -20.78 -5.39
C ASP A 85 -4.59 -20.29 -6.26
N HIS A 86 -5.67 -21.07 -6.32
CA HIS A 86 -6.85 -20.75 -7.13
C HIS A 86 -7.58 -19.48 -6.70
N ARG A 87 -7.38 -19.03 -5.46
CA ARG A 87 -7.93 -17.78 -4.92
C ARG A 87 -7.10 -16.56 -5.29
N TYR A 88 -5.88 -16.76 -5.83
CA TYR A 88 -5.01 -15.63 -6.13
C TYR A 88 -5.58 -14.75 -7.25
N ILE A 89 -5.68 -13.44 -6.99
CA ILE A 89 -6.23 -12.49 -7.97
C ILE A 89 -5.32 -12.40 -9.19
N THR A 90 -5.91 -12.56 -10.38
CA THR A 90 -5.21 -12.47 -11.66
C THR A 90 -5.85 -11.43 -12.57
N VAL A 91 -5.04 -10.84 -13.45
CA VAL A 91 -5.48 -9.99 -14.56
C VAL A 91 -4.96 -10.62 -15.85
N ASP A 92 -5.85 -10.98 -16.76
CA ASP A 92 -5.52 -11.74 -17.98
C ASP A 92 -4.69 -13.00 -17.70
N GLY A 93 -5.00 -13.71 -16.61
CA GLY A 93 -4.31 -14.89 -16.15
C GLY A 93 -2.96 -14.62 -15.44
N LYS A 94 -2.49 -13.38 -15.40
CA LYS A 94 -1.24 -12.99 -14.73
C LYS A 94 -1.52 -12.70 -13.25
N PRO A 95 -0.82 -13.32 -12.28
CA PRO A 95 -0.94 -12.96 -10.88
C PRO A 95 -0.70 -11.47 -10.65
N LEU A 96 -1.59 -10.82 -9.87
CA LEU A 96 -1.46 -9.42 -9.51
C LEU A 96 -0.49 -9.27 -8.33
N PHE A 97 0.54 -8.45 -8.49
CA PHE A 97 1.48 -8.14 -7.41
C PHE A 97 1.69 -6.64 -7.27
N MET A 98 1.43 -6.11 -6.07
CA MET A 98 1.62 -4.69 -5.79
C MET A 98 3.02 -4.41 -5.24
N ILE A 99 3.60 -3.29 -5.65
CA ILE A 99 4.84 -2.73 -5.09
C ILE A 99 4.48 -1.42 -4.42
N TYR A 100 4.67 -1.32 -3.10
CA TYR A 100 4.23 -0.16 -2.30
C TYR A 100 4.94 1.15 -2.67
N LYS A 101 6.26 1.08 -2.90
CA LYS A 101 7.08 2.23 -3.29
C LYS A 101 8.01 1.84 -4.44
N PRO A 102 7.49 1.70 -5.66
CA PRO A 102 8.31 1.25 -6.78
C PRO A 102 9.51 2.16 -7.06
N LEU A 103 9.37 3.47 -6.81
CA LEU A 103 10.45 4.44 -7.00
C LEU A 103 11.54 4.42 -5.90
N ALA A 104 11.33 3.66 -4.81
CA ALA A 104 12.33 3.51 -3.75
C ALA A 104 13.39 2.44 -4.07
N ASP A 105 13.07 1.49 -4.94
CA ASP A 105 14.03 0.52 -5.44
C ASP A 105 14.75 1.09 -6.68
N PRO A 106 16.06 1.34 -6.61
CA PRO A 106 16.82 1.88 -7.74
C PRO A 106 16.90 0.91 -8.93
N GLU A 107 16.69 -0.39 -8.68
CA GLU A 107 16.72 -1.46 -9.68
C GLU A 107 15.34 -2.05 -9.97
N VAL A 108 14.26 -1.33 -9.68
CA VAL A 108 12.89 -1.83 -9.84
C VAL A 108 12.60 -2.38 -11.25
N LYS A 109 13.21 -1.83 -12.28
CA LYS A 109 13.07 -2.35 -13.65
C LYS A 109 13.70 -3.73 -13.79
N VAL A 110 14.82 -3.97 -13.13
CA VAL A 110 15.49 -5.28 -13.10
C VAL A 110 14.62 -6.27 -12.31
N PHE A 111 14.07 -5.84 -11.17
CA PHE A 111 13.12 -6.64 -10.39
C PHE A 111 11.93 -7.09 -11.25
N ILE A 112 11.26 -6.17 -11.91
CA ILE A 112 10.08 -6.44 -12.76
C ILE A 112 10.45 -7.41 -13.91
N ALA A 113 11.56 -7.15 -14.61
CA ALA A 113 12.01 -8.01 -15.71
C ALA A 113 12.35 -9.42 -15.23
N THR A 114 13.08 -9.53 -14.12
CA THR A 114 13.46 -10.82 -13.50
C THR A 114 12.21 -11.63 -13.12
N TRP A 115 11.22 -10.99 -12.49
CA TRP A 115 10.02 -11.69 -12.07
C TRP A 115 9.13 -12.11 -13.24
N ARG A 116 9.03 -11.34 -14.31
CA ARG A 116 8.32 -11.75 -15.53
C ARG A 116 8.98 -12.97 -16.16
N GLU A 117 10.30 -12.95 -16.29
CA GLU A 117 11.04 -14.11 -16.83
C GLU A 117 10.88 -15.36 -15.93
N LEU A 118 10.95 -15.19 -14.62
CA LEU A 118 10.75 -16.30 -13.68
C LEU A 118 9.31 -16.83 -13.71
N ALA A 119 8.32 -15.97 -13.88
CA ALA A 119 6.94 -16.38 -14.02
C ALA A 119 6.75 -17.30 -15.25
N GLU A 120 7.25 -16.88 -16.41
CA GLU A 120 7.20 -17.67 -17.64
C GLU A 120 7.92 -19.01 -17.48
N LYS A 121 9.12 -19.02 -16.89
CA LYS A 121 9.87 -20.27 -16.60
C LYS A 121 9.14 -21.22 -15.66
N ASN A 122 8.21 -20.71 -14.85
CA ASN A 122 7.40 -21.51 -13.93
C ASN A 122 5.97 -21.78 -14.41
N GLY A 123 5.69 -21.51 -15.70
CA GLY A 123 4.41 -21.82 -16.35
C GLY A 123 3.30 -20.81 -16.08
N LEU A 124 3.64 -19.60 -15.59
CA LEU A 124 2.72 -18.48 -15.46
C LEU A 124 2.83 -17.58 -16.70
N PRO A 125 1.74 -16.90 -17.13
CA PRO A 125 1.77 -16.04 -18.33
C PRO A 125 2.47 -14.68 -18.10
N GLY A 126 3.14 -14.50 -16.98
CA GLY A 126 3.80 -13.29 -16.53
C GLY A 126 3.30 -12.86 -15.16
N ILE A 127 3.60 -11.63 -14.75
CA ILE A 127 3.07 -10.97 -13.54
C ILE A 127 2.43 -9.65 -13.94
N TYR A 128 1.27 -9.35 -13.37
CA TYR A 128 0.63 -8.05 -13.49
C TYR A 128 1.05 -7.18 -12.31
N PHE A 129 1.94 -6.21 -12.57
CA PHE A 129 2.45 -5.34 -11.53
C PHE A 129 1.61 -4.09 -11.34
N VAL A 130 1.29 -3.78 -10.09
CA VAL A 130 0.63 -2.53 -9.69
C VAL A 130 1.60 -1.72 -8.83
N GLY A 131 1.99 -0.54 -9.31
CA GLY A 131 2.79 0.40 -8.51
C GLY A 131 1.88 1.20 -7.59
N HIS A 132 2.11 1.10 -6.28
CA HIS A 132 1.39 1.89 -5.29
C HIS A 132 2.28 3.01 -4.76
N GLU A 133 1.72 4.19 -4.53
CA GLU A 133 2.43 5.28 -3.88
C GLU A 133 1.48 6.06 -2.96
N ASN A 134 1.87 6.14 -1.69
CA ASN A 134 1.22 7.02 -0.73
C ASN A 134 2.01 8.35 -0.68
N ALA A 135 1.61 9.28 -1.50
CA ALA A 135 2.21 10.61 -1.56
C ALA A 135 1.13 11.68 -1.65
N PRO A 136 1.41 12.93 -1.20
CA PRO A 136 0.50 14.04 -1.38
C PRO A 136 0.14 14.30 -2.84
N VAL A 137 1.13 14.14 -3.73
CA VAL A 137 0.98 14.20 -5.19
C VAL A 137 1.77 13.04 -5.76
N PRO A 138 1.15 11.86 -5.97
CA PRO A 138 1.81 10.70 -6.56
C PRO A 138 2.33 11.02 -7.96
N ASN A 139 3.53 10.58 -8.28
CA ASN A 139 4.09 10.74 -9.61
C ASN A 139 3.72 9.53 -10.50
N VAL A 140 2.46 9.51 -10.94
CA VAL A 140 1.91 8.41 -11.76
C VAL A 140 2.75 8.12 -13.00
N GLY A 141 3.24 9.17 -13.69
CA GLY A 141 4.08 9.00 -14.88
C GLY A 141 5.43 8.33 -14.58
N ALA A 142 6.10 8.75 -13.50
CA ALA A 142 7.36 8.13 -13.09
C ALA A 142 7.15 6.66 -12.68
N ILE A 143 6.05 6.35 -11.99
CA ILE A 143 5.72 4.98 -11.60
C ILE A 143 5.51 4.11 -12.84
N PHE A 144 4.74 4.55 -13.84
CA PHE A 144 4.62 3.83 -15.11
C PHE A 144 5.96 3.61 -15.81
N SER A 145 6.88 4.58 -15.72
CA SER A 145 8.20 4.46 -16.32
C SER A 145 9.06 3.33 -15.71
N THR A 146 8.67 2.78 -14.57
CA THR A 146 9.32 1.60 -13.97
C THR A 146 8.99 0.30 -14.70
N GLY A 147 7.93 0.28 -15.50
CA GLY A 147 7.47 -0.89 -16.24
C GLY A 147 6.31 -1.64 -15.57
N VAL A 148 5.65 -1.05 -14.58
CA VAL A 148 4.42 -1.60 -14.00
C VAL A 148 3.26 -1.53 -15.01
N ASP A 149 2.29 -2.41 -14.87
CA ASP A 149 1.13 -2.49 -15.75
C ASP A 149 0.03 -1.50 -15.34
N ALA A 150 -0.07 -1.21 -14.04
CA ALA A 150 -1.04 -0.26 -13.50
C ALA A 150 -0.47 0.52 -12.31
N VAL A 151 -1.15 1.60 -11.93
CA VAL A 151 -0.79 2.43 -10.77
C VAL A 151 -1.98 2.58 -9.84
N ASN A 152 -1.72 2.44 -8.54
CA ASN A 152 -2.69 2.70 -7.48
C ASN A 152 -2.21 3.92 -6.65
N PRO A 153 -2.61 5.14 -6.97
CA PRO A 153 -2.24 6.32 -6.21
C PRO A 153 -3.07 6.41 -4.92
N LEU A 154 -2.40 6.47 -3.77
CA LEU A 154 -3.04 6.76 -2.49
C LEU A 154 -2.76 8.21 -2.09
N ARG A 155 -3.78 9.05 -2.09
CA ARG A 155 -3.67 10.49 -1.80
C ARG A 155 -4.14 10.84 -0.38
N LEU A 156 -4.03 9.90 0.57
CA LEU A 156 -4.45 10.09 1.96
C LEU A 156 -3.88 11.36 2.60
N VAL A 157 -2.63 11.66 2.30
CA VAL A 157 -1.92 12.83 2.84
C VAL A 157 -1.99 14.06 1.94
N GLY A 158 -2.74 14.01 0.82
CA GLY A 158 -2.88 15.11 -0.14
C GLY A 158 -3.41 16.40 0.50
N TYR A 159 -4.36 16.25 1.41
CA TYR A 159 -4.92 17.37 2.17
C TYR A 159 -3.85 18.20 2.91
N PHE A 160 -2.77 17.59 3.39
CA PHE A 160 -1.74 18.28 4.16
C PHE A 160 -0.83 19.19 3.30
N ASN A 161 -0.83 19.00 1.98
CA ASN A 161 -0.09 19.86 1.05
C ASN A 161 -0.84 21.14 0.66
N VAL A 162 -2.11 21.23 1.05
CA VAL A 162 -2.91 22.41 0.74
C VAL A 162 -2.54 23.55 1.68
N ARG A 163 -2.58 24.77 1.14
CA ARG A 163 -2.39 25.97 1.96
C ARG A 163 -3.61 26.20 2.86
N HIS A 164 -3.53 25.71 4.09
CA HIS A 164 -4.58 25.91 5.08
C HIS A 164 -4.71 27.37 5.49
N SER A 165 -5.93 27.75 5.89
CA SER A 165 -6.23 29.08 6.40
C SER A 165 -5.38 29.41 7.68
N PHE A 166 -5.23 30.69 7.97
CA PHE A 166 -4.53 31.11 9.19
C PHE A 166 -5.15 30.48 10.45
N PHE A 167 -6.47 30.46 10.52
CA PHE A 167 -7.20 29.91 11.67
C PHE A 167 -6.96 28.40 11.83
N GLU A 168 -6.97 27.62 10.75
CA GLU A 168 -6.66 26.18 10.81
C GLU A 168 -5.23 25.93 11.29
N ARG A 169 -4.28 26.70 10.83
CA ARG A 169 -2.89 26.61 11.33
C ARG A 169 -2.77 26.92 12.81
N GLN A 170 -3.52 27.92 13.33
CA GLN A 170 -3.52 28.23 14.75
C GLN A 170 -4.20 27.12 15.56
N ARG A 171 -5.32 26.57 15.07
CA ARG A 171 -5.97 25.40 15.69
C ARG A 171 -5.02 24.22 15.82
N VAL A 172 -4.34 23.85 14.73
CA VAL A 172 -3.37 22.74 14.73
C VAL A 172 -2.25 22.98 15.76
N LYS A 173 -1.73 24.22 15.85
CA LYS A 173 -0.71 24.57 16.86
C LYS A 173 -1.25 24.43 18.28
N PHE A 174 -2.47 24.91 18.51
CA PHE A 174 -3.12 24.85 19.84
C PHE A 174 -3.41 23.40 20.24
N ASP A 175 -3.94 22.56 19.33
CA ASP A 175 -4.22 21.15 19.59
C ASP A 175 -2.92 20.39 19.90
N ARG A 176 -1.84 20.63 19.14
CA ARG A 176 -0.52 20.07 19.42
C ARG A 176 0.03 20.49 20.78
N TRP A 177 -0.13 21.76 21.15
CA TRP A 177 0.28 22.26 22.47
C TRP A 177 -0.50 21.55 23.59
N ARG A 178 -1.80 21.34 23.41
CA ARG A 178 -2.65 20.56 24.33
C ARG A 178 -2.39 19.06 24.28
N LYS A 179 -1.55 18.59 23.38
CA LYS A 179 -1.28 17.15 23.14
C LYS A 179 -2.57 16.36 22.83
N ILE A 180 -3.47 16.97 22.04
CA ILE A 180 -4.69 16.34 21.55
C ILE A 180 -4.42 15.87 20.12
N PRO A 181 -4.83 14.64 19.74
CA PRO A 181 -4.75 14.17 18.35
C PRO A 181 -5.46 15.13 17.40
N LEU A 182 -4.89 15.34 16.22
CA LEU A 182 -5.48 16.23 15.23
C LEU A 182 -6.70 15.57 14.59
N ASN A 183 -7.80 16.30 14.51
CA ASN A 183 -9.04 15.83 13.90
C ASN A 183 -9.30 16.57 12.58
N TYR A 184 -9.57 15.81 11.53
CA TYR A 184 -9.88 16.32 10.20
C TYR A 184 -11.23 15.77 9.71
N PRO A 185 -12.18 16.64 9.33
CA PRO A 185 -13.45 16.21 8.77
C PRO A 185 -13.26 15.40 7.49
N TYR A 186 -13.94 14.27 7.37
CA TYR A 186 -13.86 13.38 6.19
C TYR A 186 -14.12 14.12 4.88
N GLU A 187 -15.19 14.91 4.80
CA GLU A 187 -15.56 15.64 3.59
C GLU A 187 -14.43 16.53 3.06
N ARG A 188 -13.67 17.16 3.97
CA ARG A 188 -12.56 18.03 3.57
C ARG A 188 -11.37 17.22 3.05
N MET A 189 -11.12 16.05 3.62
CA MET A 189 -10.03 15.20 3.17
C MET A 189 -10.39 14.44 1.89
N ALA A 190 -11.64 13.95 1.79
CA ALA A 190 -12.13 13.17 0.66
C ALA A 190 -12.02 13.94 -0.67
N ALA A 191 -12.15 15.25 -0.66
CA ALA A 191 -11.95 16.10 -1.83
C ALA A 191 -10.56 15.98 -2.48
N TYR A 192 -9.58 15.44 -1.75
CA TYR A 192 -8.20 15.25 -2.22
C TYR A 192 -7.84 13.78 -2.52
N PHE A 193 -8.75 12.84 -2.28
CA PHE A 193 -8.47 11.42 -2.52
C PHE A 193 -8.49 11.08 -4.01
N LEU A 194 -9.25 11.80 -4.79
CA LEU A 194 -9.42 11.57 -6.22
C LEU A 194 -8.81 12.71 -7.06
N ASN A 195 -8.34 12.34 -8.25
CA ASN A 195 -7.89 13.26 -9.29
C ASN A 195 -8.57 12.88 -10.60
N GLY A 196 -9.54 13.69 -11.05
CA GLY A 196 -10.35 13.37 -12.22
C GLY A 196 -9.57 13.17 -13.52
N ASP A 197 -8.42 13.82 -13.67
CA ASP A 197 -7.59 13.71 -14.88
C ASP A 197 -6.73 12.43 -14.90
N GLU A 198 -6.31 11.97 -13.72
CA GLU A 198 -5.46 10.78 -13.58
C GLU A 198 -6.29 9.51 -13.40
N ASP A 199 -7.30 9.56 -12.54
CA ASP A 199 -8.07 8.39 -12.11
C ASP A 199 -9.06 7.88 -13.17
N THR A 200 -9.28 8.65 -14.26
CA THR A 200 -10.06 8.24 -15.43
C THR A 200 -9.26 7.37 -16.41
N ARG A 201 -7.95 7.20 -16.21
CA ARG A 201 -7.13 6.36 -17.08
C ARG A 201 -7.40 4.89 -16.80
N GLU A 202 -7.44 4.06 -17.85
CA GLU A 202 -7.78 2.63 -17.77
C GLU A 202 -6.91 1.83 -16.78
N ASN A 203 -5.66 2.20 -16.64
CA ASN A 203 -4.68 1.50 -15.81
C ASN A 203 -4.29 2.28 -14.55
N VAL A 204 -5.15 3.19 -14.09
CA VAL A 204 -5.02 3.86 -12.79
C VAL A 204 -6.18 3.44 -11.90
N PHE A 205 -5.86 2.83 -10.75
CA PHE A 205 -6.83 2.32 -9.79
C PHE A 205 -6.91 3.27 -8.60
N PRO A 206 -7.90 4.16 -8.54
CA PRO A 206 -8.02 5.11 -7.44
C PRO A 206 -8.28 4.42 -6.12
N SER A 207 -7.84 5.06 -5.03
CA SER A 207 -8.06 4.57 -3.68
C SER A 207 -9.22 5.29 -3.01
N VAL A 208 -10.12 4.54 -2.41
CA VAL A 208 -11.15 5.07 -1.50
C VAL A 208 -10.70 4.79 -0.06
N ILE A 209 -10.74 5.82 0.77
CA ILE A 209 -10.33 5.75 2.17
C ILE A 209 -11.56 6.00 3.03
N PRO A 210 -12.22 4.95 3.54
CA PRO A 210 -13.49 5.12 4.26
C PRO A 210 -13.29 5.77 5.63
N ASN A 211 -12.15 5.52 6.26
CA ASN A 211 -11.79 6.07 7.56
C ASN A 211 -10.29 5.99 7.81
N TRP A 212 -9.78 6.78 8.73
CA TRP A 212 -8.39 6.71 9.16
C TRP A 212 -8.23 7.17 10.61
N ASP A 213 -7.63 6.32 11.43
CA ASP A 213 -7.21 6.66 12.78
C ASP A 213 -5.76 6.20 13.00
N HIS A 214 -4.86 7.16 13.19
CA HIS A 214 -3.45 6.90 13.43
C HIS A 214 -3.09 6.87 14.93
N THR A 215 -4.05 7.17 15.81
CA THR A 215 -3.80 7.27 17.24
C THR A 215 -3.38 5.97 17.93
N PRO A 216 -3.84 4.77 17.52
CA PRO A 216 -3.34 3.52 18.09
C PRO A 216 -1.83 3.33 17.93
N ARG A 217 -1.24 3.94 16.88
CA ARG A 217 0.19 3.87 16.59
C ARG A 217 0.98 5.03 17.17
N SER A 218 0.45 6.25 17.09
CA SER A 218 1.17 7.49 17.39
C SER A 218 0.65 8.23 18.62
N GLY A 219 -0.36 7.70 19.30
CA GLY A 219 -0.94 8.34 20.49
C GLY A 219 -1.34 9.79 20.20
N LYS A 220 -0.88 10.70 21.06
CA LYS A 220 -1.18 12.13 20.97
C LYS A 220 -0.61 12.85 19.74
N GLU A 221 0.38 12.25 19.08
CA GLU A 221 0.96 12.75 17.83
C GLU A 221 0.19 12.28 16.59
N GLY A 222 -0.81 11.44 16.80
CA GLY A 222 -1.67 10.89 15.76
C GLY A 222 -2.65 11.92 15.21
N TRP A 223 -3.34 11.52 14.15
CA TRP A 223 -4.44 12.27 13.57
C TRP A 223 -5.56 11.31 13.16
N ILE A 224 -6.78 11.81 13.13
CA ILE A 224 -8.01 11.06 12.92
C ILE A 224 -8.80 11.74 11.81
N VAL A 225 -9.39 10.96 10.94
CA VAL A 225 -10.44 11.41 10.04
C VAL A 225 -11.77 11.19 10.75
N THR A 226 -12.50 12.28 11.00
CA THR A 226 -13.79 12.25 11.69
C THR A 226 -14.96 12.39 10.72
N ASP A 227 -16.14 12.02 11.18
CA ASP A 227 -17.39 12.14 10.42
C ASP A 227 -17.38 11.34 9.11
N SER A 228 -16.65 10.22 9.08
CA SER A 228 -16.65 9.29 7.97
C SER A 228 -17.96 8.51 7.94
N CYS A 229 -18.91 8.99 7.16
CA CYS A 229 -20.29 8.50 7.15
C CYS A 229 -20.51 7.27 6.25
N LEU A 230 -19.49 6.73 5.60
CA LEU A 230 -19.68 5.65 4.60
C LEU A 230 -20.15 4.31 5.19
N LEU A 231 -20.02 4.11 6.51
CA LEU A 231 -20.43 2.88 7.16
C LEU A 231 -21.77 2.99 7.91
N TYR A 232 -22.32 4.21 8.07
CA TYR A 232 -23.53 4.44 8.87
C TYR A 232 -24.77 4.81 8.06
N THR A 233 -24.66 4.94 6.74
CA THR A 233 -25.79 5.30 5.86
C THR A 233 -26.48 4.12 5.21
N SER A 234 -26.07 2.89 5.49
CA SER A 234 -26.72 1.70 4.94
C SER A 234 -27.98 1.27 5.70
N ASP A 235 -28.30 1.90 6.82
CA ASP A 235 -29.44 1.55 7.67
C ASP A 235 -30.52 2.66 7.76
N ALA A 236 -30.56 3.57 6.79
CA ALA A 236 -31.58 4.59 6.69
C ALA A 236 -32.51 4.39 5.48
#